data_64e2848bcac030afdf8f7538c6897b30
#
_entry.id   64e2848bcac030afdf8f7538c6897b30
#
_cell.length_a   1.000
_cell.length_b   1.000
_cell.length_c   1.000
_cell.angle_alpha   90.00
_cell.angle_beta   90.00
_cell.angle_gamma   90.00
#
_symmetry.space_group_name_H-M   'P 1'
#
loop_
_entity.id
_entity.type
_entity.pdbx_description
1 polymer ?
#
loop_
_entity_poly.entity_id
_entity_poly.type
_entity_poly.pdbx_seq_one_letter_code
_entity_poly.pdbx_strand_id
1 'polypeptide(L)'
;WNGPVIFPHTDALMDARPAMLPLGAGELLMVSATDHRQSPVAPAGVNYDLYAAEMRVGRGPQPPQLRPIAPETVAPPQEEVAAELNQVAEMRNWRPRIGGQEYRLVRGEFHRHTEVSGDGGRDGPLIDAYRYFIDSASMDWGGSGDHDYGGGREYNWWISQKLADAYRLGDRFIPMFTYERSVRYPEGHRNVVFAERGIRPLPRLPKVPDDAPPAPAPDTQMLYRYLKQFSGVCASHTSATDMGTDWRDNDPIVEPVVEIYQGDRQNYEMPEAPRSNTEKNSIGGWRPLGFVSLALQKGYRLGFQSSSDHISTHMSYCNLWVKEPTREAIMEAFAKRRVYGATDNILADVRSGDHFMGEEFTVSEPPEISVKMLGAWYFSKIHIIKDGRYVYTLETGDRWVDFTWRDAAAERGRTSYYYVRGEQADGELVWVSPMWITYR
;
A
#
# COMPACT_ATOMS: atom_id res chain seq x y z
N TRP A 1 -7.38 1.17 39.94
CA TRP A 1 -8.43 0.97 38.94
C TRP A 1 -9.67 0.44 39.67
N ASN A 2 -10.78 1.12 39.53
CA ASN A 2 -12.09 0.52 39.82
C ASN A 2 -12.43 -0.36 38.60
N GLY A 3 -13.21 -1.40 38.76
CA GLY A 3 -13.60 -2.27 37.64
C GLY A 3 -14.30 -1.48 36.52
N PRO A 4 -14.49 -2.09 35.33
CA PRO A 4 -15.20 -1.44 34.23
C PRO A 4 -16.62 -1.09 34.65
N VAL A 5 -17.09 0.08 34.22
CA VAL A 5 -18.48 0.50 34.37
C VAL A 5 -19.18 0.17 33.05
N ILE A 6 -20.16 -0.73 33.10
CA ILE A 6 -20.99 -1.07 31.95
C ILE A 6 -22.23 -0.17 32.00
N PHE A 7 -22.44 0.59 30.92
CA PHE A 7 -23.62 1.43 30.79
C PHE A 7 -24.82 0.59 30.30
N PRO A 8 -26.05 0.96 30.66
CA PRO A 8 -27.25 0.34 30.11
C PRO A 8 -27.19 0.36 28.57
N HIS A 9 -27.60 -0.73 27.93
CA HIS A 9 -27.66 -0.90 26.48
C HIS A 9 -26.29 -0.83 25.75
N THR A 10 -25.19 -1.18 26.42
CA THR A 10 -23.85 -1.32 25.83
C THR A 10 -23.29 -2.74 25.96
N ASP A 11 -24.18 -3.72 25.98
CA ASP A 11 -23.86 -5.14 26.14
C ASP A 11 -24.17 -5.99 24.90
N ALA A 12 -24.50 -5.35 23.79
CA ALA A 12 -24.76 -6.00 22.51
C ALA A 12 -23.48 -6.16 21.65
N LEU A 13 -23.54 -7.00 20.61
CA LEU A 13 -22.37 -7.35 19.79
C LEU A 13 -21.84 -6.24 18.89
N MET A 14 -22.70 -5.31 18.53
CA MET A 14 -22.37 -4.20 17.62
C MET A 14 -22.66 -2.84 18.25
N ASP A 15 -22.26 -2.70 19.49
CA ASP A 15 -22.35 -1.41 20.15
C ASP A 15 -21.31 -0.46 19.53
N ALA A 16 -21.79 0.61 18.93
CA ALA A 16 -20.92 1.58 18.28
C ALA A 16 -20.12 2.39 19.33
N ARG A 17 -18.97 2.88 18.91
CA ARG A 17 -18.07 3.67 19.74
C ARG A 17 -18.81 4.84 20.38
N PRO A 18 -18.74 5.02 21.71
CA PRO A 18 -19.43 6.10 22.36
C PRO A 18 -18.79 7.45 22.05
N ALA A 19 -19.63 8.46 21.86
CA ALA A 19 -19.20 9.84 21.91
C ALA A 19 -19.30 10.34 23.35
N MET A 20 -18.32 11.12 23.83
CA MET A 20 -18.32 11.69 25.18
C MET A 20 -18.20 13.20 25.12
N LEU A 21 -19.07 13.87 25.89
CA LEU A 21 -19.10 15.31 26.03
C LEU A 21 -18.92 15.72 27.52
N PRO A 22 -17.87 16.47 27.88
CA PRO A 22 -17.76 17.06 29.22
C PRO A 22 -18.86 18.08 29.43
N LEU A 23 -19.65 17.91 30.48
CA LEU A 23 -20.69 18.87 30.90
C LEU A 23 -20.19 19.90 31.96
N GLY A 24 -18.99 19.68 32.48
CA GLY A 24 -18.42 20.48 33.56
C GLY A 24 -18.60 19.84 34.95
N ALA A 25 -17.92 20.38 35.96
CA ALA A 25 -17.99 19.88 37.35
C ALA A 25 -17.76 18.36 37.54
N GLY A 26 -17.03 17.72 36.62
CA GLY A 26 -16.77 16.25 36.63
C GLY A 26 -17.91 15.41 36.06
N GLU A 27 -18.86 16.03 35.38
CA GLU A 27 -19.92 15.34 34.68
C GLU A 27 -19.59 15.12 33.19
N LEU A 28 -19.88 13.95 32.70
CA LEU A 28 -19.73 13.56 31.30
C LEU A 28 -21.08 13.01 30.78
N LEU A 29 -21.47 13.46 29.60
CA LEU A 29 -22.51 12.81 28.82
C LEU A 29 -21.86 11.82 27.85
N MET A 30 -22.29 10.58 27.90
CA MET A 30 -21.91 9.55 26.92
C MET A 30 -23.11 9.23 26.05
N VAL A 31 -22.91 9.18 24.74
CA VAL A 31 -23.92 8.73 23.77
C VAL A 31 -23.36 7.54 23.01
N SER A 32 -24.06 6.43 23.01
CA SER A 32 -23.72 5.21 22.30
C SER A 32 -24.84 4.78 21.36
N ALA A 33 -24.49 4.08 20.28
CA ALA A 33 -25.45 3.46 19.39
C ALA A 33 -25.38 1.94 19.52
N THR A 34 -26.52 1.27 19.49
CA THR A 34 -26.59 -0.20 19.52
C THR A 34 -27.58 -0.71 18.49
N ASP A 35 -27.33 -1.87 17.90
CA ASP A 35 -28.30 -2.61 17.08
C ASP A 35 -29.00 -3.72 17.83
N HIS A 36 -28.80 -3.82 19.14
CA HIS A 36 -29.38 -4.78 20.07
C HIS A 36 -29.11 -6.27 19.75
N ARG A 37 -28.22 -6.58 18.84
CA ARG A 37 -27.92 -7.98 18.53
C ARG A 37 -27.20 -8.66 19.67
N GLN A 38 -27.73 -9.83 20.06
CA GLN A 38 -27.14 -10.70 21.06
C GLN A 38 -26.42 -11.92 20.45
N SER A 39 -26.48 -12.09 19.13
CA SER A 39 -25.88 -13.22 18.41
C SER A 39 -25.18 -12.78 17.15
N PRO A 40 -23.97 -13.29 16.89
CA PRO A 40 -23.22 -12.97 15.66
C PRO A 40 -23.88 -13.52 14.38
N VAL A 41 -24.77 -14.52 14.50
CA VAL A 41 -25.49 -15.07 13.35
C VAL A 41 -26.81 -14.35 13.07
N ALA A 42 -27.21 -13.43 13.92
CA ALA A 42 -28.39 -12.60 13.65
C ALA A 42 -28.06 -11.61 12.54
N PRO A 43 -29.00 -11.34 11.59
CA PRO A 43 -28.78 -10.30 10.56
C PRO A 43 -28.41 -8.97 11.21
N ALA A 44 -27.57 -8.19 10.55
CA ALA A 44 -27.29 -6.83 11.01
C ALA A 44 -28.60 -6.06 11.17
N GLY A 45 -28.78 -5.41 12.33
CA GLY A 45 -29.94 -4.56 12.58
C GLY A 45 -30.00 -3.43 11.56
N VAL A 46 -31.18 -3.17 11.03
CA VAL A 46 -31.42 -2.03 10.14
C VAL A 46 -31.67 -0.74 10.89
N ASN A 47 -31.92 -0.85 12.20
CA ASN A 47 -32.16 0.27 13.11
C ASN A 47 -31.11 0.28 14.21
N TYR A 48 -30.49 1.43 14.38
CA TYR A 48 -29.64 1.72 15.53
C TYR A 48 -30.36 2.68 16.44
N ASP A 49 -30.50 2.31 17.70
CA ASP A 49 -30.99 3.21 18.72
C ASP A 49 -29.82 3.94 19.38
N LEU A 50 -30.02 5.20 19.69
CA LEU A 50 -29.06 6.02 20.42
C LEU A 50 -29.47 6.08 21.90
N TYR A 51 -28.53 5.75 22.76
CA TYR A 51 -28.68 5.87 24.21
C TYR A 51 -27.73 6.89 24.75
N ALA A 52 -28.23 7.71 25.67
CA ALA A 52 -27.46 8.69 26.39
C ALA A 52 -27.39 8.33 27.87
N ALA A 53 -26.21 8.40 28.45
CA ALA A 53 -26.00 8.22 29.88
C ALA A 53 -25.13 9.32 30.45
N GLU A 54 -25.51 9.82 31.63
CA GLU A 54 -24.69 10.76 32.38
C GLU A 54 -23.83 10.01 33.38
N MET A 55 -22.54 10.39 33.45
CA MET A 55 -21.58 9.83 34.36
C MET A 55 -20.91 10.93 35.17
N ARG A 56 -20.83 10.76 36.48
CA ARG A 56 -19.97 11.57 37.33
C ARG A 56 -18.60 10.96 37.47
N VAL A 57 -17.60 11.66 37.01
CA VAL A 57 -16.19 11.31 37.23
C VAL A 57 -15.75 12.04 38.50
N GLY A 58 -15.73 11.32 39.62
CA GLY A 58 -15.14 11.80 40.84
C GLY A 58 -13.64 11.93 40.72
N ARG A 59 -13.04 12.91 41.38
CA ARG A 59 -11.58 12.88 41.61
C ARG A 59 -11.30 11.64 42.47
N GLY A 60 -10.48 10.74 41.96
CA GLY A 60 -9.98 9.66 42.80
C GLY A 60 -9.32 10.21 44.09
N PRO A 61 -9.40 9.51 45.18
CA PRO A 61 -8.90 9.97 46.46
C PRO A 61 -7.39 10.29 46.47
N GLN A 62 -6.64 9.74 45.54
CA GLN A 62 -5.22 10.02 45.32
C GLN A 62 -4.85 9.89 43.85
N PRO A 63 -3.87 10.66 43.33
CA PRO A 63 -3.28 10.42 42.01
C PRO A 63 -2.74 8.99 41.94
N PRO A 64 -2.90 8.28 40.82
CA PRO A 64 -2.34 6.93 40.67
C PRO A 64 -0.81 7.02 40.84
N GLN A 65 -0.28 6.21 41.76
CA GLN A 65 1.17 6.02 41.85
C GLN A 65 1.60 5.09 40.72
N LEU A 66 2.27 5.66 39.74
CA LEU A 66 2.90 4.88 38.67
C LEU A 66 4.10 4.12 39.28
N ARG A 67 4.09 2.80 39.16
CA ARG A 67 5.24 1.99 39.49
C ARG A 67 6.05 1.76 38.21
N PRO A 68 7.39 1.84 38.26
CA PRO A 68 8.19 1.37 37.15
C PRO A 68 7.81 -0.08 36.84
N ILE A 69 7.51 -0.38 35.60
CA ILE A 69 7.42 -1.76 35.14
C ILE A 69 8.84 -2.29 35.19
N ALA A 70 9.06 -3.39 35.96
CA ALA A 70 10.33 -4.08 35.86
C ALA A 70 10.56 -4.44 34.38
N PRO A 71 11.77 -4.19 33.84
CA PRO A 71 12.07 -4.63 32.48
C PRO A 71 11.76 -6.13 32.39
N GLU A 72 10.80 -6.50 31.57
CA GLU A 72 10.65 -7.91 31.21
C GLU A 72 12.00 -8.35 30.62
N THR A 73 12.53 -9.46 31.11
CA THR A 73 13.66 -10.11 30.47
C THR A 73 13.09 -10.69 29.17
N VAL A 74 13.10 -9.90 28.11
CA VAL A 74 12.71 -10.36 26.78
C VAL A 74 13.70 -11.46 26.42
N ALA A 75 13.23 -12.66 26.21
CA ALA A 75 14.04 -13.72 25.66
C ALA A 75 14.72 -13.22 24.37
N PRO A 76 15.98 -13.55 24.12
CA PRO A 76 16.63 -13.16 22.88
C PRO A 76 15.76 -13.60 21.70
N PRO A 77 15.70 -12.82 20.62
CA PRO A 77 14.94 -13.16 19.42
C PRO A 77 15.30 -14.57 18.94
N GLN A 78 14.30 -15.31 18.48
CA GLN A 78 14.56 -16.56 17.78
C GLN A 78 15.45 -16.30 16.57
N GLU A 79 16.14 -17.31 16.08
CA GLU A 79 17.08 -17.17 14.97
C GLU A 79 16.42 -16.57 13.71
N GLU A 80 15.19 -16.97 13.41
CA GLU A 80 14.40 -16.45 12.30
C GLU A 80 14.10 -14.95 12.45
N VAL A 81 13.71 -14.51 13.66
CA VAL A 81 13.46 -13.10 13.96
C VAL A 81 14.74 -12.28 13.84
N ALA A 82 15.85 -12.81 14.32
CA ALA A 82 17.15 -12.15 14.18
C ALA A 82 17.57 -12.05 12.70
N ALA A 83 17.33 -13.10 11.91
CA ALA A 83 17.61 -13.10 10.49
C ALA A 83 16.77 -12.05 9.75
N GLU A 84 15.48 -11.95 10.01
CA GLU A 84 14.60 -10.94 9.42
C GLU A 84 15.01 -9.51 9.80
N LEU A 85 15.31 -9.26 11.07
CA LEU A 85 15.81 -7.96 11.52
C LEU A 85 17.13 -7.57 10.83
N ASN A 86 18.02 -8.52 10.59
CA ASN A 86 19.26 -8.30 9.85
C ASN A 86 18.99 -7.97 8.39
N GLN A 87 18.07 -8.65 7.71
CA GLN A 87 17.65 -8.36 6.34
C GLN A 87 17.12 -6.93 6.21
N VAL A 88 16.23 -6.52 7.12
CA VAL A 88 15.71 -5.15 7.16
C VAL A 88 16.83 -4.13 7.41
N ALA A 89 17.80 -4.44 8.28
CA ALA A 89 18.94 -3.57 8.53
C ALA A 89 19.86 -3.45 7.32
N GLU A 90 20.10 -4.53 6.58
CA GLU A 90 20.87 -4.53 5.33
C GLU A 90 20.19 -3.62 4.28
N MET A 91 18.87 -3.74 4.11
CA MET A 91 18.09 -2.87 3.21
C MET A 91 18.19 -1.39 3.62
N ARG A 92 18.02 -1.10 4.92
CA ARG A 92 18.08 0.27 5.46
C ARG A 92 19.48 0.89 5.39
N ASN A 93 20.52 0.09 5.39
CA ASN A 93 21.90 0.58 5.33
C ASN A 93 22.38 0.84 3.91
N TRP A 94 21.67 0.36 2.89
CA TRP A 94 22.03 0.62 1.50
C TRP A 94 21.77 2.09 1.15
N ARG A 95 22.81 2.77 0.62
CA ARG A 95 22.77 4.20 0.29
C ARG A 95 23.24 4.44 -1.14
N PRO A 96 22.37 4.25 -2.14
CA PRO A 96 22.74 4.54 -3.52
C PRO A 96 22.94 6.05 -3.75
N ARG A 97 23.96 6.39 -4.54
CA ARG A 97 24.15 7.74 -5.06
C ARG A 97 23.86 7.76 -6.54
N ILE A 98 23.01 8.70 -6.97
CA ILE A 98 22.53 8.84 -8.33
C ILE A 98 22.48 10.31 -8.66
N GLY A 99 23.19 10.72 -9.73
CA GLY A 99 23.31 12.15 -10.08
C GLY A 99 23.86 13.01 -8.93
N GLY A 100 24.74 12.46 -8.08
CA GLY A 100 25.28 13.11 -6.89
C GLY A 100 24.38 13.14 -5.67
N GLN A 101 23.11 12.75 -5.79
CA GLN A 101 22.14 12.68 -4.70
C GLN A 101 22.17 11.30 -4.03
N GLU A 102 22.23 11.27 -2.70
CA GLU A 102 22.09 10.05 -1.92
C GLU A 102 20.61 9.73 -1.65
N TYR A 103 20.27 8.46 -1.75
CA TYR A 103 18.93 7.95 -1.45
C TYR A 103 18.97 6.92 -0.33
N ARG A 104 17.85 6.76 0.35
CA ARG A 104 17.59 5.70 1.31
C ARG A 104 16.32 4.95 0.95
N LEU A 105 16.29 3.69 1.30
CA LEU A 105 15.10 2.87 1.13
C LEU A 105 14.17 3.08 2.33
N VAL A 106 12.87 3.23 2.04
CA VAL A 106 11.80 3.13 3.03
C VAL A 106 10.81 2.05 2.59
N ARG A 107 10.55 1.10 3.47
CA ARG A 107 9.71 -0.07 3.25
C ARG A 107 8.36 0.13 3.93
N GLY A 108 7.27 -0.15 3.24
CA GLY A 108 5.92 0.05 3.80
C GLY A 108 4.82 -0.48 2.90
N GLU A 109 3.59 -0.05 3.17
CA GLU A 109 2.41 -0.31 2.35
C GLU A 109 1.30 0.71 2.60
N PHE A 110 0.27 0.71 1.74
CA PHE A 110 -0.89 1.61 1.87
C PHE A 110 -2.22 0.99 1.43
N HIS A 111 -2.29 -0.34 1.42
CA HIS A 111 -3.49 -1.09 1.07
C HIS A 111 -3.78 -2.18 2.13
N ARG A 112 -3.71 -1.80 3.40
CA ARG A 112 -4.04 -2.69 4.51
C ARG A 112 -5.41 -2.32 5.07
N HIS A 113 -6.38 -3.23 5.00
CA HIS A 113 -7.70 -3.05 5.59
C HIS A 113 -7.68 -3.19 7.11
N THR A 114 -8.64 -2.55 7.77
CA THR A 114 -8.85 -2.60 9.21
C THR A 114 -10.34 -2.69 9.53
N GLU A 115 -10.70 -2.71 10.82
CA GLU A 115 -12.10 -2.63 11.29
C GLU A 115 -12.87 -1.41 10.73
N VAL A 116 -12.15 -0.41 10.22
CA VAL A 116 -12.74 0.80 9.62
C VAL A 116 -13.41 0.49 8.28
N SER A 117 -12.87 -0.48 7.56
CA SER A 117 -13.46 -1.05 6.36
C SER A 117 -14.71 -1.88 6.69
N GLY A 118 -15.72 -1.89 5.82
CA GLY A 118 -16.95 -2.69 6.05
C GLY A 118 -16.73 -4.19 5.90
N ASP A 119 -15.69 -4.59 5.19
CA ASP A 119 -15.25 -5.98 4.95
C ASP A 119 -14.04 -6.37 5.79
N GLY A 120 -13.46 -5.41 6.51
CA GLY A 120 -12.27 -5.60 7.36
C GLY A 120 -12.50 -6.32 8.68
N GLY A 121 -13.59 -7.08 8.83
CA GLY A 121 -13.95 -7.76 10.09
C GLY A 121 -12.95 -8.82 10.57
N ARG A 122 -12.01 -9.24 9.73
CA ARG A 122 -10.90 -10.16 10.07
C ARG A 122 -9.56 -9.46 10.20
N ASP A 123 -9.48 -8.18 9.87
CA ASP A 123 -8.23 -7.43 9.76
C ASP A 123 -7.80 -6.77 11.07
N GLY A 124 -8.70 -6.73 12.04
CA GLY A 124 -8.45 -6.19 13.36
C GLY A 124 -8.51 -4.66 13.42
N PRO A 125 -8.32 -4.10 14.62
CA PRO A 125 -8.39 -2.67 14.87
C PRO A 125 -7.33 -1.86 14.12
N LEU A 126 -7.67 -0.66 13.70
CA LEU A 126 -6.74 0.28 13.06
C LEU A 126 -5.48 0.55 13.93
N ILE A 127 -5.64 0.57 15.25
CA ILE A 127 -4.51 0.71 16.19
C ILE A 127 -3.56 -0.49 16.08
N ASP A 128 -4.09 -1.69 15.97
CA ASP A 128 -3.27 -2.91 15.87
C ASP A 128 -2.59 -2.98 14.51
N ALA A 129 -3.20 -2.48 13.43
CA ALA A 129 -2.54 -2.37 12.13
C ALA A 129 -1.29 -1.48 12.21
N TYR A 130 -1.36 -0.29 12.83
CA TYR A 130 -0.19 0.56 13.03
C TYR A 130 0.88 -0.09 13.90
N ARG A 131 0.49 -0.77 14.98
CA ARG A 131 1.42 -1.53 15.81
C ARG A 131 2.08 -2.66 15.03
N TYR A 132 1.31 -3.34 14.20
CA TYR A 132 1.84 -4.39 13.34
C TYR A 132 2.86 -3.83 12.33
N PHE A 133 2.57 -2.71 11.68
CA PHE A 133 3.53 -2.05 10.79
C PHE A 133 4.87 -1.77 11.48
N ILE A 134 4.81 -1.26 12.73
CA ILE A 134 5.98 -0.79 13.46
C ILE A 134 6.71 -1.94 14.16
N ASP A 135 5.99 -2.74 14.94
CA ASP A 135 6.54 -3.70 15.87
C ASP A 135 6.84 -5.05 15.22
N SER A 136 5.97 -5.52 14.31
CA SER A 136 6.11 -6.83 13.67
C SER A 136 6.73 -6.73 12.28
N ALA A 137 6.17 -5.94 11.38
CA ALA A 137 6.64 -5.81 10.02
C ALA A 137 7.86 -4.90 9.87
N SER A 138 8.23 -4.17 10.92
CA SER A 138 9.37 -3.24 10.93
C SER A 138 9.38 -2.29 9.73
N MET A 139 8.21 -1.75 9.39
CA MET A 139 8.05 -0.81 8.27
C MET A 139 8.57 0.59 8.63
N ASP A 140 8.94 1.36 7.62
CA ASP A 140 9.41 2.73 7.73
C ASP A 140 8.29 3.74 7.45
N TRP A 141 7.25 3.31 6.74
CA TRP A 141 6.07 4.11 6.42
C TRP A 141 4.85 3.22 6.24
N GLY A 142 3.64 3.79 6.29
CA GLY A 142 2.44 3.03 6.00
C GLY A 142 1.16 3.83 6.10
N GLY A 143 0.08 3.22 5.63
CA GLY A 143 -1.27 3.75 5.73
C GLY A 143 -2.31 2.65 5.56
N SER A 144 -3.51 2.84 6.11
CA SER A 144 -4.60 1.91 5.91
C SER A 144 -5.26 2.10 4.53
N GLY A 145 -5.62 1.01 3.87
CA GLY A 145 -6.38 1.01 2.62
C GLY A 145 -7.88 0.85 2.81
N ASP A 146 -8.43 1.35 3.92
CA ASP A 146 -9.84 1.17 4.24
C ASP A 146 -10.75 1.79 3.19
N HIS A 147 -11.81 1.10 2.82
CA HIS A 147 -12.78 1.55 1.82
C HIS A 147 -13.44 2.88 2.15
N ASP A 148 -13.60 3.71 1.15
CA ASP A 148 -14.30 4.98 1.22
C ASP A 148 -15.84 4.85 1.26
N TYR A 149 -16.38 3.69 0.87
CA TYR A 149 -17.81 3.39 0.73
C TYR A 149 -18.63 4.47 0.00
N GLY A 150 -17.96 5.30 -0.78
CA GLY A 150 -18.61 6.29 -1.66
C GLY A 150 -19.30 7.46 -0.98
N GLY A 151 -19.45 7.45 0.32
CA GLY A 151 -20.30 8.40 1.04
C GLY A 151 -19.61 9.21 2.12
N GLY A 152 -18.28 9.24 2.11
CA GLY A 152 -17.54 10.02 3.09
C GLY A 152 -17.97 9.66 4.51
N ARG A 153 -17.53 8.54 5.00
CA ARG A 153 -17.64 8.24 6.42
C ARG A 153 -16.74 9.20 7.19
N GLU A 154 -17.21 10.40 7.39
CA GLU A 154 -16.48 11.53 7.97
C GLU A 154 -15.75 11.16 9.26
N TYR A 155 -16.42 10.41 10.14
CA TYR A 155 -15.80 9.98 11.39
C TYR A 155 -14.68 8.96 11.16
N ASN A 156 -14.88 7.97 10.28
CA ASN A 156 -13.88 6.95 9.98
C ASN A 156 -12.63 7.59 9.36
N TRP A 157 -12.83 8.52 8.43
CA TRP A 157 -11.73 9.27 7.84
C TRP A 157 -11.01 10.16 8.84
N TRP A 158 -11.77 10.84 9.71
CA TRP A 158 -11.19 11.65 10.77
C TRP A 158 -10.34 10.82 11.74
N ILE A 159 -10.80 9.63 12.18
CA ILE A 159 -10.05 8.77 13.10
C ILE A 159 -8.80 8.18 12.42
N SER A 160 -8.90 7.80 11.15
CA SER A 160 -7.74 7.30 10.37
C SER A 160 -6.65 8.37 10.29
N GLN A 161 -7.00 9.62 9.97
CA GLN A 161 -6.04 10.72 9.95
C GLN A 161 -5.46 11.02 11.33
N LYS A 162 -6.30 10.98 12.38
CA LYS A 162 -5.84 11.22 13.74
C LYS A 162 -4.85 10.17 14.22
N LEU A 163 -5.09 8.91 13.90
CA LEU A 163 -4.19 7.82 14.26
C LEU A 163 -2.92 7.87 13.41
N ALA A 164 -3.00 8.20 12.12
CA ALA A 164 -1.82 8.44 11.31
C ALA A 164 -0.87 9.46 11.97
N ASP A 165 -1.40 10.59 12.47
CA ASP A 165 -0.55 11.56 13.16
C ASP A 165 -0.04 11.05 14.52
N ALA A 166 -0.86 10.30 15.27
CA ALA A 166 -0.49 9.77 16.58
C ALA A 166 0.62 8.72 16.52
N TYR A 167 0.69 7.96 15.42
CA TYR A 167 1.71 6.92 15.21
C TYR A 167 2.96 7.41 14.46
N ARG A 168 3.10 8.71 14.23
CA ARG A 168 4.33 9.26 13.66
C ARG A 168 5.48 9.15 14.66
N LEU A 169 6.52 8.40 14.32
CA LEU A 169 7.69 8.18 15.17
C LEU A 169 8.96 8.85 14.60
N GLY A 170 8.91 10.18 14.48
CA GLY A 170 10.03 10.94 13.92
C GLY A 170 10.38 10.45 12.51
N ASP A 171 11.65 10.05 12.31
CA ASP A 171 12.16 9.50 11.05
C ASP A 171 12.03 7.98 10.95
N ARG A 172 11.58 7.31 12.04
CA ARG A 172 11.51 5.85 12.10
C ARG A 172 10.26 5.30 11.42
N PHE A 173 9.13 5.99 11.55
CA PHE A 173 7.88 5.58 10.90
C PHE A 173 7.08 6.79 10.45
N ILE A 174 6.75 6.83 9.16
CA ILE A 174 6.05 7.93 8.48
C ILE A 174 4.66 7.44 8.06
N PRO A 175 3.61 7.67 8.87
CA PRO A 175 2.26 7.33 8.45
C PRO A 175 1.76 8.31 7.39
N MET A 176 1.10 7.78 6.35
CA MET A 176 0.47 8.53 5.28
C MET A 176 -1.05 8.61 5.51
N PHE A 177 -1.72 9.55 4.85
CA PHE A 177 -3.18 9.64 4.82
C PHE A 177 -3.68 8.89 3.58
N THR A 178 -4.28 7.72 3.79
CA THR A 178 -4.61 6.79 2.72
C THR A 178 -6.03 6.25 2.87
N TYR A 179 -6.65 5.94 1.77
CA TYR A 179 -7.92 5.19 1.72
C TYR A 179 -8.05 4.48 0.38
N GLU A 180 -8.90 3.47 0.30
CA GLU A 180 -9.26 2.81 -0.94
C GLU A 180 -10.53 3.40 -1.53
N ARG A 181 -10.46 3.85 -2.80
CA ARG A 181 -11.61 4.24 -3.60
C ARG A 181 -12.13 3.05 -4.38
N SER A 182 -13.26 2.52 -3.97
CA SER A 182 -13.76 1.23 -4.44
C SER A 182 -14.80 1.35 -5.54
N VAL A 183 -14.38 1.82 -6.71
CA VAL A 183 -15.19 1.86 -7.92
C VAL A 183 -14.95 0.61 -8.74
N ARG A 184 -16.01 -0.16 -9.05
CA ARG A 184 -15.88 -1.42 -9.77
C ARG A 184 -15.49 -1.24 -11.24
N TYR A 185 -15.05 -2.35 -11.87
CA TYR A 185 -14.83 -2.43 -13.30
C TYR A 185 -15.96 -1.75 -14.10
N PRO A 186 -15.69 -1.01 -15.20
CA PRO A 186 -14.38 -0.88 -15.86
C PRO A 186 -13.49 0.24 -15.33
N GLU A 187 -13.92 1.02 -14.36
CA GLU A 187 -13.14 2.12 -13.78
C GLU A 187 -12.06 1.59 -12.83
N GLY A 188 -12.41 0.73 -11.90
CA GLY A 188 -11.53 0.01 -11.00
C GLY A 188 -11.26 0.71 -9.67
N HIS A 189 -10.90 -0.10 -8.70
CA HIS A 189 -10.46 0.33 -7.39
C HIS A 189 -9.11 1.03 -7.46
N ARG A 190 -8.90 2.01 -6.58
CA ARG A 190 -7.64 2.74 -6.45
C ARG A 190 -7.33 3.05 -5.01
N ASN A 191 -6.13 2.74 -4.59
CA ASN A 191 -5.58 3.29 -3.37
C ASN A 191 -5.23 4.76 -3.58
N VAL A 192 -5.61 5.62 -2.64
CA VAL A 192 -5.38 7.06 -2.66
C VAL A 192 -4.46 7.45 -1.50
N VAL A 193 -3.48 8.31 -1.76
CA VAL A 193 -2.46 8.74 -0.80
C VAL A 193 -2.34 10.26 -0.80
N PHE A 194 -2.27 10.84 0.39
CA PHE A 194 -1.97 12.27 0.62
C PHE A 194 -0.85 12.44 1.65
N ALA A 195 -0.05 13.48 1.48
CA ALA A 195 0.89 13.95 2.49
C ALA A 195 0.21 14.82 3.54
N GLU A 196 -0.82 15.58 3.15
CA GLU A 196 -1.50 16.57 4.00
C GLU A 196 -2.75 16.00 4.64
N ARG A 197 -2.99 16.40 5.90
CA ARG A 197 -4.19 16.09 6.65
C ARG A 197 -5.35 17.01 6.24
N GLY A 198 -6.58 16.51 6.39
CA GLY A 198 -7.81 17.31 6.23
C GLY A 198 -8.42 17.26 4.83
N ILE A 199 -7.75 16.59 3.87
CA ILE A 199 -8.31 16.36 2.54
C ILE A 199 -9.37 15.28 2.68
N ARG A 200 -10.59 15.53 2.21
CA ARG A 200 -11.72 14.59 2.34
C ARG A 200 -11.72 13.55 1.23
N PRO A 201 -12.18 12.30 1.49
CA PRO A 201 -12.47 11.37 0.42
C PRO A 201 -13.53 11.94 -0.53
N LEU A 202 -13.28 11.85 -1.82
CA LEU A 202 -14.23 12.31 -2.83
C LEU A 202 -15.40 11.31 -2.96
N PRO A 203 -16.68 11.73 -2.91
CA PRO A 203 -17.82 10.85 -3.15
C PRO A 203 -17.73 10.17 -4.52
N ARG A 204 -18.14 8.89 -4.58
CA ARG A 204 -18.16 8.12 -5.83
C ARG A 204 -19.36 8.48 -6.71
N LEU A 205 -19.16 8.42 -8.01
CA LEU A 205 -20.27 8.47 -8.97
C LEU A 205 -20.95 7.08 -9.09
N PRO A 206 -22.19 7.01 -9.61
CA PRO A 206 -22.83 5.74 -9.93
C PRO A 206 -21.97 4.89 -10.87
N LYS A 207 -22.02 3.57 -10.68
CA LYS A 207 -21.29 2.61 -11.52
C LYS A 207 -21.65 2.79 -13.01
N VAL A 208 -20.62 2.82 -13.85
CA VAL A 208 -20.78 2.74 -15.31
C VAL A 208 -21.16 1.30 -15.67
N PRO A 209 -22.13 1.07 -16.58
CA PRO A 209 -22.46 -0.26 -17.08
C PRO A 209 -21.23 -0.97 -17.69
N ASP A 210 -21.11 -2.28 -17.49
CA ASP A 210 -19.97 -3.06 -17.98
C ASP A 210 -19.87 -3.10 -19.50
N ASP A 211 -21.01 -2.96 -20.20
CA ASP A 211 -21.15 -2.91 -21.64
C ASP A 211 -21.14 -1.48 -22.22
N ALA A 212 -20.90 -0.47 -21.39
CA ALA A 212 -20.78 0.90 -21.85
C ALA A 212 -19.65 1.04 -22.88
N PRO A 213 -19.87 1.85 -23.96
CA PRO A 213 -18.83 2.10 -24.95
C PRO A 213 -17.54 2.60 -24.30
N PRO A 214 -16.36 2.31 -24.87
CA PRO A 214 -15.08 2.84 -24.40
C PRO A 214 -15.10 4.37 -24.44
N ALA A 215 -15.34 4.98 -23.29
CA ALA A 215 -15.31 6.42 -23.08
C ALA A 215 -14.50 6.69 -21.80
N PRO A 216 -13.96 7.90 -21.61
CA PRO A 216 -13.34 8.27 -20.37
C PRO A 216 -14.25 7.94 -19.18
N ALA A 217 -13.69 7.29 -18.17
CA ALA A 217 -14.42 6.86 -16.99
C ALA A 217 -14.76 8.08 -16.10
N PRO A 218 -16.04 8.43 -15.91
CA PRO A 218 -16.42 9.70 -15.30
C PRO A 218 -15.96 9.82 -13.84
N ASP A 219 -16.01 8.73 -13.07
CA ASP A 219 -15.53 8.73 -11.67
C ASP A 219 -14.01 8.88 -11.61
N THR A 220 -13.29 8.13 -12.42
CA THR A 220 -11.82 8.20 -12.52
C THR A 220 -11.38 9.60 -12.94
N GLN A 221 -12.01 10.21 -13.95
CA GLN A 221 -11.70 11.57 -14.40
C GLN A 221 -12.00 12.61 -13.33
N MET A 222 -13.04 12.42 -12.54
CA MET A 222 -13.36 13.27 -11.41
C MET A 222 -12.29 13.14 -10.32
N LEU A 223 -11.87 11.91 -9.99
CA LEU A 223 -10.81 11.64 -9.03
C LEU A 223 -9.49 12.32 -9.46
N TYR A 224 -9.08 12.16 -10.72
CA TYR A 224 -7.84 12.76 -11.20
C TYR A 224 -7.84 14.29 -11.07
N ARG A 225 -8.95 14.96 -11.40
CA ARG A 225 -9.08 16.42 -11.19
C ARG A 225 -8.98 16.80 -9.71
N TYR A 226 -9.58 16.00 -8.84
CA TYR A 226 -9.53 16.21 -7.40
C TYR A 226 -8.10 16.04 -6.84
N LEU A 227 -7.42 14.96 -7.18
CA LEU A 227 -6.06 14.69 -6.74
C LEU A 227 -5.07 15.77 -7.17
N LYS A 228 -5.22 16.32 -8.37
CA LYS A 228 -4.38 17.46 -8.83
C LYS A 228 -4.51 18.71 -7.97
N GLN A 229 -5.67 18.94 -7.37
CA GLN A 229 -5.88 20.11 -6.49
C GLN A 229 -5.15 19.97 -5.14
N PHE A 230 -4.93 18.73 -4.70
CA PHE A 230 -4.40 18.41 -3.38
C PHE A 230 -3.06 17.66 -3.43
N SER A 231 -2.40 17.64 -4.57
CA SER A 231 -1.15 16.89 -4.78
C SER A 231 -1.24 15.43 -4.32
N GLY A 232 -2.42 14.82 -4.46
CA GLY A 232 -2.65 13.43 -4.13
C GLY A 232 -2.15 12.49 -5.23
N VAL A 233 -1.90 11.25 -4.86
CA VAL A 233 -1.54 10.15 -5.78
C VAL A 233 -2.53 9.02 -5.61
N CYS A 234 -2.84 8.32 -6.69
CA CYS A 234 -3.55 7.05 -6.62
C CYS A 234 -2.81 5.93 -7.37
N ALA A 235 -3.19 4.71 -7.05
CA ALA A 235 -2.69 3.50 -7.69
C ALA A 235 -3.86 2.54 -7.94
N SER A 236 -4.11 2.16 -9.18
CA SER A 236 -5.03 1.06 -9.49
C SER A 236 -4.51 -0.24 -8.92
N HIS A 237 -5.40 -1.09 -8.45
CA HIS A 237 -5.06 -2.39 -7.91
C HIS A 237 -6.08 -3.47 -8.34
N THR A 238 -5.79 -4.73 -8.03
CA THR A 238 -6.62 -5.90 -8.39
C THR A 238 -7.05 -5.87 -9.86
N SER A 239 -6.15 -5.39 -10.73
CA SER A 239 -6.50 -4.78 -12.01
C SER A 239 -7.10 -5.74 -13.03
N ALA A 240 -6.78 -7.03 -12.99
CA ALA A 240 -7.36 -8.02 -13.91
C ALA A 240 -8.62 -8.73 -13.34
N THR A 241 -9.42 -8.05 -12.54
CA THR A 241 -10.65 -8.56 -11.92
C THR A 241 -11.82 -7.60 -12.05
N ASP A 242 -13.01 -7.95 -11.51
CA ASP A 242 -14.18 -7.04 -11.43
C ASP A 242 -13.95 -5.81 -10.52
N MET A 243 -12.87 -5.80 -9.74
CA MET A 243 -12.40 -4.65 -8.96
C MET A 243 -11.38 -3.80 -9.72
N GLY A 244 -10.90 -4.28 -10.87
CA GLY A 244 -9.86 -3.64 -11.67
C GLY A 244 -10.37 -2.68 -12.73
N THR A 245 -9.46 -2.29 -13.62
CA THR A 245 -9.68 -1.34 -14.71
C THR A 245 -9.35 -1.97 -16.06
N ASP A 246 -9.92 -1.45 -17.15
CA ASP A 246 -9.56 -1.83 -18.54
C ASP A 246 -8.53 -0.88 -19.17
N TRP A 247 -7.91 -0.05 -18.36
CA TRP A 247 -6.92 0.94 -18.78
C TRP A 247 -7.42 1.94 -19.82
N ARG A 248 -8.74 2.28 -19.77
CA ARG A 248 -9.30 3.33 -20.62
C ARG A 248 -8.81 4.72 -20.28
N ASP A 249 -8.38 4.94 -19.06
CA ASP A 249 -7.85 6.19 -18.51
C ASP A 249 -6.55 5.96 -17.73
N ASN A 250 -5.66 6.94 -17.82
CA ASN A 250 -4.51 7.13 -16.94
C ASN A 250 -4.11 8.60 -16.95
N ASP A 251 -3.76 9.13 -15.80
CA ASP A 251 -3.15 10.44 -15.66
C ASP A 251 -1.78 10.27 -14.99
N PRO A 252 -0.67 10.44 -15.73
CA PRO A 252 0.68 10.14 -15.23
C PRO A 252 1.14 11.05 -14.08
N ILE A 253 0.41 12.14 -13.80
CA ILE A 253 0.71 13.05 -12.68
C ILE A 253 0.17 12.48 -11.38
N VAL A 254 -1.07 11.98 -11.37
CA VAL A 254 -1.76 11.54 -10.16
C VAL A 254 -1.93 10.03 -10.06
N GLU A 255 -1.75 9.28 -11.15
CA GLU A 255 -1.68 7.82 -11.17
C GLU A 255 -0.34 7.35 -11.78
N PRO A 256 0.78 7.69 -11.15
CA PRO A 256 2.12 7.34 -11.64
C PRO A 256 2.52 5.89 -11.35
N VAL A 257 1.78 5.17 -10.53
CA VAL A 257 2.09 3.82 -10.07
C VAL A 257 0.87 2.92 -10.11
N VAL A 258 1.12 1.61 -10.12
CA VAL A 258 0.10 0.55 -10.08
C VAL A 258 0.51 -0.50 -9.06
N GLU A 259 -0.46 -1.10 -8.38
CA GLU A 259 -0.23 -2.27 -7.56
C GLU A 259 -0.15 -3.51 -8.46
N ILE A 260 1.10 -3.93 -8.72
CA ILE A 260 1.36 -5.06 -9.61
C ILE A 260 1.06 -6.41 -8.94
N TYR A 261 1.22 -6.47 -7.63
CA TYR A 261 0.98 -7.64 -6.80
C TYR A 261 0.24 -7.27 -5.52
N GLN A 262 -0.69 -8.11 -5.13
CA GLN A 262 -1.49 -7.99 -3.92
C GLN A 262 -1.32 -9.25 -3.07
N GLY A 263 -0.89 -9.07 -1.82
CA GLY A 263 -0.48 -10.17 -0.95
C GLY A 263 -1.59 -11.18 -0.67
N ASP A 264 -2.81 -10.73 -0.39
CA ASP A 264 -3.99 -11.60 -0.18
C ASP A 264 -4.54 -12.21 -1.48
N ARG A 265 -3.99 -11.84 -2.64
CA ARG A 265 -4.53 -12.25 -3.94
C ARG A 265 -3.43 -12.73 -4.88
N GLN A 266 -3.08 -11.94 -5.91
CA GLN A 266 -2.28 -12.43 -7.01
C GLN A 266 -1.42 -11.35 -7.67
N ASN A 267 -0.63 -11.80 -8.65
CA ASN A 267 0.16 -11.00 -9.55
C ASN A 267 -0.68 -10.56 -10.77
N TYR A 268 -0.69 -9.28 -11.06
CA TYR A 268 -1.39 -8.68 -12.21
C TYR A 268 -0.44 -8.17 -13.29
N GLU A 269 0.82 -8.57 -13.27
CA GLU A 269 1.85 -8.15 -14.22
C GLU A 269 1.46 -8.45 -15.67
N MET A 270 1.37 -9.72 -15.99
CA MET A 270 0.98 -10.25 -17.30
C MET A 270 0.51 -11.70 -17.17
N PRO A 271 -0.25 -12.23 -18.13
CA PRO A 271 -0.58 -13.65 -18.16
C PRO A 271 0.68 -14.52 -18.08
N GLU A 272 0.56 -15.68 -17.43
CA GLU A 272 1.62 -16.69 -17.28
C GLU A 272 2.84 -16.27 -16.44
N ALA A 273 2.87 -15.05 -15.90
CA ALA A 273 3.89 -14.66 -14.92
C ALA A 273 3.71 -15.47 -13.62
N PRO A 274 4.77 -15.63 -12.79
CA PRO A 274 4.65 -16.32 -11.52
C PRO A 274 3.52 -15.75 -10.64
N ARG A 275 2.72 -16.62 -10.04
CA ARG A 275 1.52 -16.26 -9.23
C ARG A 275 0.50 -15.38 -9.99
N SER A 276 0.50 -15.43 -11.33
CA SER A 276 -0.40 -14.61 -12.15
C SER A 276 -1.86 -14.95 -11.93
N ASN A 277 -2.72 -13.93 -11.92
CA ASN A 277 -4.16 -14.09 -11.92
C ASN A 277 -4.63 -14.87 -13.16
N THR A 278 -5.51 -15.84 -12.97
CA THR A 278 -6.10 -16.66 -14.03
C THR A 278 -7.60 -16.74 -13.88
N GLU A 279 -8.32 -17.08 -14.95
CA GLU A 279 -9.78 -17.25 -14.90
C GLU A 279 -10.22 -18.23 -13.79
N LYS A 280 -9.42 -19.28 -13.56
CA LYS A 280 -9.72 -20.33 -12.60
C LYS A 280 -9.59 -19.91 -11.14
N ASN A 281 -8.63 -19.04 -10.83
CA ASN A 281 -8.29 -18.66 -9.46
C ASN A 281 -8.51 -17.17 -9.16
N SER A 282 -9.11 -16.42 -10.10
CA SER A 282 -9.40 -15.02 -9.91
C SER A 282 -10.44 -14.80 -8.81
N ILE A 283 -10.12 -13.95 -7.86
CA ILE A 283 -11.05 -13.54 -6.82
C ILE A 283 -11.78 -12.29 -7.31
N GLY A 284 -13.13 -12.33 -7.30
CA GLY A 284 -13.96 -11.20 -7.72
C GLY A 284 -14.15 -11.05 -9.22
N GLY A 285 -13.96 -12.14 -10.00
CA GLY A 285 -14.18 -12.18 -11.46
C GLY A 285 -12.89 -12.13 -12.27
N TRP A 286 -13.01 -12.38 -13.57
CA TRP A 286 -11.90 -12.44 -14.51
C TRP A 286 -12.00 -11.35 -15.57
N ARG A 287 -11.04 -10.43 -15.61
CA ARG A 287 -10.99 -9.29 -16.54
C ARG A 287 -9.59 -9.15 -17.15
N PRO A 288 -9.20 -10.00 -18.11
CA PRO A 288 -7.83 -10.03 -18.63
C PRO A 288 -7.35 -8.72 -19.27
N LEU A 289 -8.27 -7.82 -19.67
CA LEU A 289 -7.92 -6.48 -20.15
C LEU A 289 -7.27 -5.61 -19.07
N GLY A 290 -7.37 -5.99 -17.81
CA GLY A 290 -6.77 -5.27 -16.70
C GLY A 290 -5.31 -5.60 -16.42
N PHE A 291 -4.66 -6.56 -17.09
CA PHE A 291 -3.25 -6.82 -16.86
C PHE A 291 -2.37 -5.57 -17.10
N VAL A 292 -1.41 -5.34 -16.22
CA VAL A 292 -0.52 -4.17 -16.22
C VAL A 292 0.29 -4.08 -17.53
N SER A 293 0.70 -5.23 -18.08
CA SER A 293 1.40 -5.28 -19.37
C SER A 293 0.64 -4.58 -20.50
N LEU A 294 -0.70 -4.61 -20.47
CA LEU A 294 -1.53 -3.92 -21.47
C LEU A 294 -1.51 -2.39 -21.28
N ALA A 295 -1.46 -1.90 -20.05
CA ALA A 295 -1.28 -0.48 -19.77
C ALA A 295 0.06 0.03 -20.29
N LEU A 296 1.14 -0.72 -20.04
CA LEU A 296 2.47 -0.38 -20.57
C LEU A 296 2.51 -0.39 -22.10
N GLN A 297 1.84 -1.35 -22.75
CA GLN A 297 1.72 -1.42 -24.21
C GLN A 297 0.92 -0.25 -24.79
N LYS A 298 -0.07 0.27 -24.05
CA LYS A 298 -0.78 1.54 -24.39
C LYS A 298 0.11 2.77 -24.24
N GLY A 299 1.31 2.64 -23.69
CA GLY A 299 2.27 3.72 -23.48
C GLY A 299 2.14 4.42 -22.12
N TYR A 300 1.38 3.86 -21.18
CA TYR A 300 1.29 4.42 -19.83
C TYR A 300 2.63 4.28 -19.09
N ARG A 301 2.94 5.28 -18.27
CA ARG A 301 4.18 5.38 -17.49
C ARG A 301 3.87 5.03 -16.04
N LEU A 302 3.83 3.74 -15.73
CA LEU A 302 3.46 3.22 -14.41
C LEU A 302 4.67 2.60 -13.71
N GLY A 303 4.96 3.06 -12.49
CA GLY A 303 5.84 2.37 -11.56
C GLY A 303 5.10 1.22 -10.88
N PHE A 304 5.85 0.25 -10.34
CA PHE A 304 5.30 -0.95 -9.72
C PHE A 304 5.41 -0.89 -8.21
N GLN A 305 4.29 -1.07 -7.52
CA GLN A 305 4.24 -1.25 -6.10
C GLN A 305 3.48 -2.53 -5.75
N SER A 306 3.60 -3.02 -4.53
CA SER A 306 2.80 -4.10 -3.97
C SER A 306 2.37 -3.79 -2.56
N SER A 307 1.26 -4.37 -2.14
CA SER A 307 0.67 -4.21 -0.82
C SER A 307 -0.05 -5.49 -0.41
N SER A 308 -0.53 -5.58 0.84
CA SER A 308 -1.12 -6.82 1.34
C SER A 308 -2.62 -6.96 1.08
N ASP A 309 -3.40 -5.92 1.08
CA ASP A 309 -4.87 -5.88 1.13
C ASP A 309 -5.37 -6.37 2.51
N HIS A 310 -5.92 -7.56 2.60
CA HIS A 310 -6.42 -8.13 3.85
C HIS A 310 -5.36 -8.97 4.60
N ILE A 311 -5.58 -9.21 5.87
CA ILE A 311 -5.00 -10.25 6.73
C ILE A 311 -3.55 -10.02 7.16
N SER A 312 -2.57 -9.86 6.28
CA SER A 312 -1.16 -9.82 6.67
C SER A 312 -0.34 -8.78 5.95
N THR A 313 0.43 -8.01 6.70
CA THR A 313 1.40 -7.04 6.20
C THR A 313 2.77 -7.65 5.85
N HIS A 314 2.96 -8.96 6.09
CA HIS A 314 4.17 -9.68 5.69
C HIS A 314 4.09 -10.32 4.30
N MET A 315 2.99 -10.12 3.59
CA MET A 315 2.77 -10.78 2.30
C MET A 315 3.30 -9.99 1.11
N SER A 316 3.45 -8.67 1.26
CA SER A 316 4.08 -7.81 0.25
C SER A 316 4.36 -6.40 0.75
N TYR A 317 5.27 -5.71 0.07
CA TYR A 317 5.78 -4.41 0.49
C TYR A 317 5.92 -3.46 -0.69
N CYS A 318 5.54 -2.20 -0.47
CA CYS A 318 5.86 -1.07 -1.31
C CYS A 318 7.15 -0.43 -0.84
N ASN A 319 8.20 -0.55 -1.62
CA ASN A 319 9.54 -0.06 -1.32
C ASN A 319 9.83 1.21 -2.11
N LEU A 320 10.20 2.29 -1.43
CA LEU A 320 10.41 3.61 -2.04
C LEU A 320 11.84 4.09 -1.81
N TRP A 321 12.45 4.63 -2.86
CA TRP A 321 13.73 5.34 -2.78
C TRP A 321 13.49 6.84 -2.54
N VAL A 322 13.81 7.30 -1.34
CA VAL A 322 13.59 8.68 -0.90
C VAL A 322 14.91 9.37 -0.52
N LYS A 323 14.94 10.69 -0.59
CA LYS A 323 16.09 11.48 -0.11
C LYS A 323 16.11 11.57 1.40
N GLU A 324 14.93 11.69 1.99
CA GLU A 324 14.71 11.78 3.43
C GLU A 324 13.38 11.12 3.80
N PRO A 325 13.18 10.64 5.05
CA PRO A 325 11.96 9.96 5.46
C PRO A 325 10.89 10.99 5.85
N THR A 326 10.27 11.61 4.86
CA THR A 326 9.16 12.56 5.02
C THR A 326 7.98 12.19 4.14
N ARG A 327 6.78 12.68 4.47
CA ARG A 327 5.57 12.47 3.65
C ARG A 327 5.76 13.03 2.25
N GLU A 328 6.39 14.20 2.14
CA GLU A 328 6.66 14.89 0.88
C GLU A 328 7.64 14.08 0.01
N ALA A 329 8.69 13.52 0.61
CA ALA A 329 9.65 12.69 -0.12
C ALA A 329 9.05 11.35 -0.58
N ILE A 330 8.11 10.78 0.19
CA ILE A 330 7.32 9.62 -0.21
C ILE A 330 6.46 9.96 -1.44
N MET A 331 5.75 11.10 -1.41
CA MET A 331 4.95 11.56 -2.55
C MET A 331 5.84 11.87 -3.77
N GLU A 332 7.02 12.46 -3.58
CA GLU A 332 8.00 12.66 -4.67
C GLU A 332 8.45 11.31 -5.26
N ALA A 333 8.71 10.31 -4.42
CA ALA A 333 9.11 8.98 -4.88
C ALA A 333 8.02 8.32 -5.72
N PHE A 334 6.75 8.41 -5.33
CA PHE A 334 5.62 7.95 -6.16
C PHE A 334 5.57 8.72 -7.50
N ALA A 335 5.58 10.05 -7.47
CA ALA A 335 5.51 10.88 -8.67
C ALA A 335 6.67 10.60 -9.66
N LYS A 336 7.83 10.23 -9.14
CA LYS A 336 9.03 9.86 -9.92
C LYS A 336 9.13 8.36 -10.19
N ARG A 337 8.17 7.55 -9.74
CA ARG A 337 8.16 6.09 -9.89
C ARG A 337 9.43 5.41 -9.32
N ARG A 338 10.07 6.05 -8.32
CA ARG A 338 11.20 5.48 -7.58
C ARG A 338 10.70 4.48 -6.55
N VAL A 339 10.04 3.46 -7.03
CA VAL A 339 9.28 2.47 -6.25
C VAL A 339 9.46 1.08 -6.84
N TYR A 340 9.42 0.07 -6.00
CA TYR A 340 9.33 -1.32 -6.44
C TYR A 340 8.48 -2.13 -5.45
N GLY A 341 7.78 -3.15 -5.99
CA GLY A 341 7.03 -4.10 -5.20
C GLY A 341 7.86 -5.34 -4.89
N ALA A 342 7.72 -5.89 -3.68
CA ALA A 342 8.36 -7.14 -3.30
C ALA A 342 7.47 -7.91 -2.33
N THR A 343 7.55 -9.25 -2.37
CA THR A 343 6.80 -10.12 -1.46
C THR A 343 7.61 -10.55 -0.23
N ASP A 344 8.87 -10.11 -0.16
CA ASP A 344 9.79 -10.39 0.94
C ASP A 344 10.75 -9.20 1.15
N ASN A 345 11.66 -9.31 2.11
CA ASN A 345 12.73 -8.34 2.38
C ASN A 345 13.79 -8.36 1.28
N ILE A 346 13.44 -7.86 0.12
CA ILE A 346 14.32 -7.83 -1.06
C ILE A 346 14.76 -6.39 -1.34
N LEU A 347 16.07 -6.16 -1.33
CA LEU A 347 16.66 -4.92 -1.82
C LEU A 347 16.79 -4.96 -3.32
N ALA A 348 16.37 -3.91 -4.03
CA ALA A 348 16.57 -3.76 -5.46
C ALA A 348 17.07 -2.35 -5.83
N ASP A 349 18.27 -2.27 -6.39
CA ASP A 349 18.90 -1.06 -6.91
C ASP A 349 19.18 -1.30 -8.41
N VAL A 350 18.29 -0.80 -9.27
CA VAL A 350 18.34 -1.01 -10.72
C VAL A 350 18.47 0.32 -11.43
N ARG A 351 19.44 0.42 -12.35
CA ARG A 351 19.86 1.65 -13.01
C ARG A 351 20.21 1.45 -14.48
N SER A 352 20.32 2.59 -15.18
CA SER A 352 20.96 2.68 -16.47
C SER A 352 21.87 3.93 -16.45
N GLY A 353 23.18 3.75 -16.25
CA GLY A 353 24.10 4.83 -15.96
C GLY A 353 23.69 5.62 -14.71
N ASP A 354 23.53 6.93 -14.84
CA ASP A 354 23.08 7.82 -13.76
C ASP A 354 21.55 7.94 -13.67
N HIS A 355 20.80 7.13 -14.42
CA HIS A 355 19.35 7.09 -14.39
C HIS A 355 18.83 5.97 -13.51
N PHE A 356 17.78 6.27 -12.77
CA PHE A 356 17.19 5.33 -11.81
C PHE A 356 15.89 4.73 -12.35
N MET A 357 15.43 3.64 -11.69
CA MET A 357 14.10 3.09 -11.97
C MET A 357 13.03 4.20 -11.98
N GLY A 358 12.04 4.08 -12.85
CA GLY A 358 10.94 5.04 -13.00
C GLY A 358 11.21 6.21 -13.95
N GLU A 359 12.44 6.40 -14.41
CA GLU A 359 12.82 7.53 -15.26
C GLU A 359 12.55 7.28 -16.75
N GLU A 360 12.36 8.39 -17.49
CA GLU A 360 12.33 8.43 -18.95
C GLU A 360 13.49 9.31 -19.46
N PHE A 361 14.34 8.74 -20.32
CA PHE A 361 15.56 9.40 -20.78
C PHE A 361 16.06 8.89 -22.13
N THR A 362 17.05 9.55 -22.67
CA THR A 362 17.66 9.22 -23.97
C THR A 362 19.13 8.87 -23.79
N VAL A 363 19.59 7.84 -24.52
CA VAL A 363 20.98 7.39 -24.56
C VAL A 363 21.50 7.39 -26.00
N SER A 364 22.82 7.61 -26.18
CA SER A 364 23.51 7.54 -27.48
C SER A 364 24.14 6.18 -27.78
N GLU A 365 24.24 5.34 -26.75
CA GLU A 365 24.73 3.97 -26.81
C GLU A 365 23.59 3.00 -26.53
N PRO A 366 23.72 1.73 -26.97
CA PRO A 366 22.72 0.70 -26.61
C PRO A 366 22.45 0.68 -25.09
N PRO A 367 21.19 0.63 -24.68
CA PRO A 367 20.82 0.66 -23.26
C PRO A 367 21.54 -0.39 -22.43
N GLU A 368 22.05 0.02 -21.29
CA GLU A 368 22.63 -0.88 -20.29
C GLU A 368 21.80 -0.85 -19.03
N ILE A 369 21.47 -2.03 -18.50
CA ILE A 369 20.71 -2.18 -17.26
C ILE A 369 21.63 -2.81 -16.22
N SER A 370 21.97 -2.03 -15.19
CA SER A 370 22.74 -2.49 -14.03
C SER A 370 21.78 -2.90 -12.92
N VAL A 371 21.94 -4.11 -12.44
CA VAL A 371 21.09 -4.75 -11.45
C VAL A 371 21.91 -5.11 -10.23
N LYS A 372 21.53 -4.57 -9.07
CA LYS A 372 22.03 -4.98 -7.76
C LYS A 372 20.84 -5.37 -6.91
N MET A 373 20.81 -6.62 -6.47
CA MET A 373 19.74 -7.12 -5.61
C MET A 373 20.30 -7.97 -4.47
N LEU A 374 19.68 -7.82 -3.31
CA LEU A 374 19.92 -8.66 -2.15
C LEU A 374 18.58 -9.30 -1.75
N GLY A 375 18.49 -10.61 -1.82
CA GLY A 375 17.31 -11.37 -1.42
C GLY A 375 17.27 -11.63 0.08
N ALA A 376 16.09 -11.87 0.62
CA ALA A 376 15.93 -12.53 1.91
C ALA A 376 16.39 -13.98 1.83
N TRP A 377 16.17 -14.61 0.68
CA TRP A 377 16.63 -15.93 0.30
C TRP A 377 17.42 -15.90 -1.02
N TYR A 378 17.84 -17.05 -1.53
CA TYR A 378 18.60 -17.18 -2.78
C TYR A 378 17.69 -16.88 -3.98
N PHE A 379 18.17 -16.09 -4.94
CA PHE A 379 17.49 -15.95 -6.23
C PHE A 379 17.67 -17.20 -7.05
N SER A 380 16.57 -17.67 -7.66
CA SER A 380 16.58 -18.70 -8.69
C SER A 380 16.74 -18.10 -10.08
N LYS A 381 16.07 -16.95 -10.32
CA LYS A 381 16.09 -16.25 -11.60
C LYS A 381 15.97 -14.75 -11.43
N ILE A 382 16.62 -14.01 -12.33
CA ILE A 382 16.40 -12.59 -12.52
C ILE A 382 16.16 -12.35 -14.00
N HIS A 383 15.05 -11.72 -14.32
CA HIS A 383 14.62 -11.42 -15.67
C HIS A 383 14.73 -9.93 -15.97
N ILE A 384 15.28 -9.58 -17.15
CA ILE A 384 15.08 -8.26 -17.75
C ILE A 384 13.98 -8.40 -18.79
N ILE A 385 12.92 -7.61 -18.62
CA ILE A 385 11.75 -7.58 -19.50
C ILE A 385 11.76 -6.28 -20.29
N LYS A 386 11.75 -6.38 -21.63
CA LYS A 386 11.67 -5.25 -22.56
C LYS A 386 10.39 -5.34 -23.36
N ASP A 387 9.56 -4.29 -23.34
CA ASP A 387 8.33 -4.22 -24.12
C ASP A 387 7.43 -5.47 -23.96
N GLY A 388 7.34 -5.98 -22.71
CA GLY A 388 6.55 -7.18 -22.37
C GLY A 388 7.20 -8.52 -22.76
N ARG A 389 8.48 -8.56 -23.12
CA ARG A 389 9.21 -9.78 -23.50
C ARG A 389 10.44 -9.98 -22.64
N TYR A 390 10.69 -11.23 -22.25
CA TYR A 390 11.95 -11.61 -21.61
C TYR A 390 13.10 -11.47 -22.61
N VAL A 391 14.04 -10.56 -22.35
CA VAL A 391 15.20 -10.33 -23.22
C VAL A 391 16.49 -10.86 -22.61
N TYR A 392 16.51 -11.05 -21.28
CA TYR A 392 17.62 -11.65 -20.57
C TYR A 392 17.09 -12.38 -19.33
N THR A 393 17.70 -13.51 -19.00
CA THR A 393 17.46 -14.26 -17.78
C THR A 393 18.79 -14.69 -17.19
N LEU A 394 19.06 -14.28 -15.96
CA LEU A 394 20.15 -14.82 -15.14
C LEU A 394 19.56 -15.93 -14.28
N GLU A 395 20.04 -17.17 -14.45
CA GLU A 395 19.81 -18.24 -13.49
C GLU A 395 20.94 -18.22 -12.47
N THR A 396 20.63 -18.23 -11.19
CA THR A 396 21.61 -18.12 -10.11
C THR A 396 21.17 -18.94 -8.90
N GLY A 397 22.03 -19.10 -7.94
CA GLY A 397 21.76 -19.65 -6.61
C GLY A 397 22.29 -18.73 -5.52
N ASP A 398 22.47 -17.45 -5.85
CA ASP A 398 23.07 -16.49 -4.93
C ASP A 398 21.99 -15.62 -4.29
N ARG A 399 22.24 -15.22 -3.03
CA ARG A 399 21.43 -14.24 -2.32
C ARG A 399 21.73 -12.79 -2.79
N TRP A 400 22.99 -12.52 -3.14
CA TRP A 400 23.43 -11.24 -3.70
C TRP A 400 23.76 -11.40 -5.18
N VAL A 401 23.21 -10.49 -6.00
CA VAL A 401 23.49 -10.38 -7.41
C VAL A 401 23.93 -8.98 -7.78
N ASP A 402 24.96 -8.88 -8.63
CA ASP A 402 25.50 -7.62 -9.16
C ASP A 402 25.95 -7.87 -10.60
N PHE A 403 25.19 -7.39 -11.58
CA PHE A 403 25.54 -7.54 -12.98
C PHE A 403 25.04 -6.38 -13.82
N THR A 404 25.60 -6.22 -14.99
CA THR A 404 25.13 -5.30 -16.02
C THR A 404 24.86 -6.05 -17.30
N TRP A 405 23.68 -5.81 -17.89
CA TRP A 405 23.27 -6.33 -19.17
C TRP A 405 23.10 -5.21 -20.19
N ARG A 406 23.62 -5.41 -21.42
CA ARG A 406 23.52 -4.45 -22.52
C ARG A 406 22.58 -4.97 -23.60
N ASP A 407 21.63 -4.15 -24.03
CA ASP A 407 20.73 -4.48 -25.14
C ASP A 407 21.38 -4.24 -26.50
N ALA A 408 22.16 -5.21 -26.95
CA ALA A 408 22.79 -5.17 -28.27
C ALA A 408 21.80 -5.17 -29.45
N ALA A 409 20.52 -5.54 -29.19
CA ALA A 409 19.45 -5.57 -30.19
C ALA A 409 18.55 -4.34 -30.13
N ALA A 410 18.94 -3.30 -29.38
CA ALA A 410 18.17 -2.06 -29.32
C ALA A 410 18.18 -1.33 -30.67
N GLU A 411 17.00 -0.84 -31.06
CA GLU A 411 16.83 -0.12 -32.34
C GLU A 411 16.98 1.39 -32.13
N ARG A 412 17.79 2.05 -32.96
CA ARG A 412 17.92 3.51 -32.94
C ARG A 412 16.61 4.20 -33.29
N GLY A 413 16.32 5.30 -32.60
CA GLY A 413 15.09 6.09 -32.77
C GLY A 413 13.88 5.52 -32.02
N ARG A 414 14.00 4.35 -31.36
CA ARG A 414 12.92 3.73 -30.62
C ARG A 414 13.03 3.99 -29.11
N THR A 415 11.88 4.23 -28.47
CA THR A 415 11.71 4.21 -27.01
C THR A 415 11.18 2.83 -26.62
N SER A 416 11.89 2.15 -25.72
CA SER A 416 11.44 0.88 -25.13
C SER A 416 11.38 1.02 -23.61
N TYR A 417 10.46 0.29 -22.96
CA TYR A 417 10.50 0.17 -21.51
C TYR A 417 11.20 -1.11 -21.09
N TYR A 418 12.00 -0.98 -20.02
CA TYR A 418 12.75 -2.07 -19.42
C TYR A 418 12.43 -2.13 -17.94
N TYR A 419 12.10 -3.31 -17.44
CA TYR A 419 12.00 -3.55 -16.02
C TYR A 419 12.64 -4.87 -15.61
N VAL A 420 12.88 -5.03 -14.32
CA VAL A 420 13.51 -6.22 -13.76
C VAL A 420 12.54 -6.92 -12.82
N ARG A 421 12.42 -8.24 -12.97
CA ARG A 421 11.74 -9.11 -12.02
C ARG A 421 12.72 -10.14 -11.48
N GLY A 422 12.80 -10.26 -10.13
CA GLY A 422 13.56 -11.31 -9.46
C GLY A 422 12.62 -12.35 -8.87
N GLU A 423 13.07 -13.61 -8.89
CA GLU A 423 12.36 -14.77 -8.34
C GLU A 423 13.31 -15.47 -7.36
N GLN A 424 12.95 -15.56 -6.08
CA GLN A 424 13.67 -16.36 -5.10
C GLN A 424 13.33 -17.85 -5.22
N ALA A 425 14.19 -18.72 -4.71
CA ALA A 425 13.99 -20.15 -4.74
C ALA A 425 12.85 -20.65 -3.86
N ASP A 426 12.45 -19.87 -2.85
CA ASP A 426 11.27 -20.09 -2.01
C ASP A 426 9.96 -19.59 -2.65
N GLY A 427 10.07 -18.97 -3.83
CA GLY A 427 8.94 -18.46 -4.61
C GLY A 427 8.59 -17.01 -4.36
N GLU A 428 9.33 -16.28 -3.53
CA GLU A 428 9.12 -14.86 -3.31
C GLU A 428 9.66 -14.01 -4.47
N LEU A 429 9.06 -12.84 -4.69
CA LEU A 429 9.18 -12.08 -5.94
C LEU A 429 9.50 -10.61 -5.68
N VAL A 430 10.16 -9.98 -6.64
CA VAL A 430 10.36 -8.54 -6.69
C VAL A 430 10.13 -8.00 -8.11
N TRP A 431 9.42 -6.87 -8.22
CA TRP A 431 9.15 -6.16 -9.48
C TRP A 431 9.66 -4.73 -9.37
N VAL A 432 10.67 -4.40 -10.15
CA VAL A 432 11.27 -3.06 -10.19
C VAL A 432 10.57 -2.20 -11.22
N SER A 433 10.25 -0.95 -10.89
CA SER A 433 9.59 -0.02 -11.79
C SER A 433 10.34 0.13 -13.13
N PRO A 434 9.62 0.23 -14.26
CA PRO A 434 10.22 0.37 -15.57
C PRO A 434 11.05 1.65 -15.74
N MET A 435 12.05 1.58 -16.60
CA MET A 435 12.73 2.73 -17.20
C MET A 435 12.33 2.81 -18.68
N TRP A 436 12.02 4.00 -19.17
CA TRP A 436 11.69 4.25 -20.59
C TRP A 436 12.89 4.87 -21.27
N ILE A 437 13.57 4.09 -22.09
CA ILE A 437 14.85 4.46 -22.68
C ILE A 437 14.71 4.67 -24.18
N THR A 438 15.02 5.87 -24.65
CA THR A 438 15.11 6.18 -26.08
C THR A 438 16.56 6.02 -26.54
N TYR A 439 16.84 5.11 -27.45
CA TYR A 439 18.15 4.95 -28.06
C TYR A 439 18.27 5.83 -29.32
N ARG A 440 19.20 6.78 -29.33
CA ARG A 440 19.44 7.71 -30.46
C ARG A 440 20.83 7.56 -31.08
#